data_508b8695347fe2d72b0677212928e7de
#
_entry.id   508b8695347fe2d72b0677212928e7de
#
_cell.length_a   1.000
_cell.length_b   1.000
_cell.length_c   1.000
_cell.angle_alpha   90.00
_cell.angle_beta   90.00
_cell.angle_gamma   90.00
#
_symmetry.space_group_name_H-M   'P 1'
#
loop_
_entity.id
_entity.type
_entity.pdbx_description
1 polymer ?
#
loop_
_entity_poly.entity_id
_entity_poly.type
_entity_poly.pdbx_seq_one_letter_code
_entity_poly.pdbx_strand_id
1 'polypeptide(L)'
;DTITPMCYRTAESSTVKEGTYYITIRPFSADEQIEQNVILIVNKDPDTSGSTVTSKETTTTINGLPSAVSMQDELNLTVQTVYTDSSLQGQNVPSAGFSVYINQTPYEVSGITLQNGVAAIKIPVSEANGFHMGENAITVSYAGEAHENYRVLPSQANETVTVNPIAVKMQYDTIQQTAAYTGLKQSCFVSTINVVRKDNGKTVDSQVKPEVFYQQDGKNVVPVQPGSYDVWFKVDGNQYDVIVEKVGT
;
A
#
# COMPACT_ATOMS: atom_id res chain seq x y z
N ASP A 1 7.65 28.57 2.13
CA ASP A 1 6.51 29.48 2.35
C ASP A 1 5.37 28.69 2.96
N THR A 2 5.01 29.03 4.20
CA THR A 2 3.93 28.35 4.91
C THR A 2 2.61 28.98 4.44
N ILE A 3 1.79 28.19 3.73
CA ILE A 3 0.43 28.63 3.40
C ILE A 3 -0.43 28.41 4.64
N THR A 4 -0.85 29.49 5.27
CA THR A 4 -1.85 29.42 6.33
C THR A 4 -3.23 29.32 5.67
N PRO A 5 -3.96 28.21 5.79
CA PRO A 5 -5.29 28.14 5.22
C PRO A 5 -6.20 29.13 5.93
N MET A 6 -6.74 30.09 5.19
CA MET A 6 -7.78 30.99 5.71
C MET A 6 -9.12 30.28 5.57
N CYS A 7 -9.70 29.84 6.68
CA CYS A 7 -11.08 29.40 6.70
C CYS A 7 -12.00 30.62 6.70
N TYR A 8 -12.73 30.82 5.62
CA TYR A 8 -13.80 31.84 5.59
C TYR A 8 -15.09 31.21 6.12
N ARG A 9 -15.61 31.81 7.19
CA ARG A 9 -16.98 31.57 7.59
C ARG A 9 -17.85 32.37 6.63
N THR A 10 -18.63 31.70 5.77
CA THR A 10 -19.72 32.35 5.07
C THR A 10 -20.86 32.56 6.05
N ALA A 11 -21.19 33.81 6.33
CA ALA A 11 -22.06 34.20 7.44
C ALA A 11 -23.52 33.76 7.36
N GLU A 12 -23.95 33.08 6.32
CA GLU A 12 -25.38 32.77 6.09
C GLU A 12 -25.66 31.38 5.50
N SER A 13 -24.87 30.40 5.81
CA SER A 13 -25.19 29.05 5.34
C SER A 13 -25.96 28.27 6.40
N SER A 14 -27.26 28.45 6.42
CA SER A 14 -28.22 27.59 7.15
C SER A 14 -28.28 26.15 6.59
N THR A 15 -27.40 25.80 5.65
CA THR A 15 -27.44 24.53 4.90
C THR A 15 -26.32 23.56 5.23
N VAL A 16 -25.29 23.94 5.99
CA VAL A 16 -24.27 22.98 6.43
C VAL A 16 -24.81 22.19 7.59
N LYS A 17 -25.15 20.93 7.33
CA LYS A 17 -25.61 19.98 8.34
C LYS A 17 -24.44 19.50 9.19
N GLU A 18 -24.75 19.05 10.39
CA GLU A 18 -23.78 18.31 11.20
C GLU A 18 -23.27 17.10 10.43
N GLY A 19 -21.98 16.86 10.51
CA GLY A 19 -21.36 15.73 9.82
C GLY A 19 -19.87 15.89 9.62
N THR A 20 -19.27 14.82 9.13
CA THR A 20 -17.87 14.80 8.70
C THR A 20 -17.81 15.06 7.20
N TYR A 21 -17.06 16.08 6.81
CA TYR A 21 -16.87 16.46 5.43
C TYR A 21 -15.42 16.20 5.03
N TYR A 22 -15.23 15.51 3.93
CA TYR A 22 -13.92 15.31 3.34
C TYR A 22 -13.67 16.38 2.31
N ILE A 23 -12.66 17.23 2.54
CA ILE A 23 -12.32 18.34 1.66
C ILE A 23 -10.99 18.03 1.00
N THR A 24 -10.97 17.96 -0.33
CA THR A 24 -9.74 17.89 -1.09
C THR A 24 -9.32 19.29 -1.49
N ILE A 25 -8.16 19.74 -1.03
CA ILE A 25 -7.59 21.04 -1.39
C ILE A 25 -6.61 20.78 -2.53
N ARG A 26 -6.85 21.43 -3.67
CA ARG A 26 -5.95 21.42 -4.83
C ARG A 26 -5.33 22.79 -5.01
N PRO A 27 -4.02 22.88 -5.20
CA PRO A 27 -3.40 24.18 -5.56
C PRO A 27 -3.89 24.62 -6.94
N PHE A 28 -3.96 25.92 -7.13
CA PHE A 28 -4.47 26.50 -8.39
C PHE A 28 -3.43 26.47 -9.54
N SER A 29 -2.25 25.91 -9.32
CA SER A 29 -1.19 25.79 -10.34
C SER A 29 -1.33 24.49 -11.12
N ALA A 30 -1.28 24.58 -12.44
CA ALA A 30 -1.41 23.44 -13.34
C ALA A 30 -0.21 22.47 -13.32
N ASP A 31 0.91 22.85 -12.71
CA ASP A 31 2.17 22.11 -12.75
C ASP A 31 2.48 21.33 -11.47
N GLU A 32 1.71 21.50 -10.40
CA GLU A 32 1.89 20.76 -9.16
C GLU A 32 0.60 20.04 -8.76
N GLN A 33 0.60 18.74 -8.90
CA GLN A 33 -0.49 17.87 -8.41
C GLN A 33 -0.30 17.55 -6.92
N ILE A 34 -0.29 18.57 -6.08
CA ILE A 34 -0.33 18.38 -4.65
C ILE A 34 -1.79 18.43 -4.23
N GLU A 35 -2.37 17.27 -3.94
CA GLU A 35 -3.70 17.18 -3.33
C GLU A 35 -3.53 17.00 -1.83
N GLN A 36 -4.17 17.83 -1.04
CA GLN A 36 -4.24 17.67 0.40
C GLN A 36 -5.68 17.40 0.82
N ASN A 37 -5.90 16.26 1.45
CA ASN A 37 -7.21 15.92 2.00
C ASN A 37 -7.31 16.42 3.44
N VAL A 38 -8.34 17.21 3.70
CA VAL A 38 -8.65 17.75 5.02
C VAL A 38 -10.00 17.20 5.45
N ILE A 39 -10.08 16.74 6.69
CA ILE A 39 -11.35 16.34 7.29
C ILE A 39 -11.90 17.55 8.04
N LEU A 40 -13.05 18.07 7.59
CA LEU A 40 -13.81 19.08 8.32
C LEU A 40 -14.93 18.40 9.08
N ILE A 41 -14.90 18.50 10.39
CA ILE A 41 -15.99 18.04 11.24
C ILE A 41 -16.87 19.26 11.57
N VAL A 42 -18.08 19.26 11.07
CA VAL A 42 -19.11 20.26 11.41
C VAL A 42 -19.96 19.70 12.53
N ASN A 43 -19.80 20.26 13.72
CA ASN A 43 -20.62 19.91 14.87
C ASN A 43 -21.72 20.95 15.06
N LYS A 44 -22.82 20.55 15.70
CA LYS A 44 -23.85 21.46 16.15
C LYS A 44 -23.20 22.53 17.05
N ASP A 45 -23.53 23.79 16.79
CA ASP A 45 -23.16 24.86 17.68
C ASP A 45 -23.74 24.53 19.06
N PRO A 46 -22.91 24.35 20.10
CA PRO A 46 -23.47 24.16 21.42
C PRO A 46 -24.32 25.40 21.72
N ASP A 47 -25.61 25.15 21.88
CA ASP A 47 -26.58 26.16 22.27
C ASP A 47 -25.93 27.08 23.32
N THR A 48 -26.03 28.40 23.13
CA THR A 48 -25.44 29.44 23.96
C THR A 48 -25.96 29.43 25.40
N SER A 49 -26.63 28.39 25.82
CA SER A 49 -27.19 28.18 27.16
C SER A 49 -26.19 27.69 28.19
N GLY A 50 -24.93 28.15 28.15
CA GLY A 50 -24.00 28.07 29.28
C GLY A 50 -23.44 26.69 29.64
N SER A 51 -23.71 25.65 28.89
CA SER A 51 -23.09 24.34 29.10
C SER A 51 -21.71 24.29 28.41
N THR A 52 -20.67 24.21 29.22
CA THR A 52 -19.28 24.00 28.70
C THR A 52 -19.17 22.57 28.19
N VAL A 53 -19.20 22.42 26.87
CA VAL A 53 -18.87 21.13 26.23
C VAL A 53 -17.39 20.84 26.47
N THR A 54 -17.09 19.79 27.21
CA THR A 54 -15.71 19.38 27.48
C THR A 54 -15.16 18.59 26.27
N SER A 55 -13.94 18.90 25.84
CA SER A 55 -13.23 18.13 24.81
C SER A 55 -12.39 17.04 25.47
N LYS A 56 -12.42 15.84 24.91
CA LYS A 56 -11.60 14.69 25.29
C LYS A 56 -10.62 14.38 24.18
N GLU A 57 -9.35 14.53 24.47
CA GLU A 57 -8.28 14.28 23.53
C GLU A 57 -8.05 12.78 23.35
N THR A 58 -7.61 12.39 22.14
CA THR A 58 -7.29 11.01 21.80
C THR A 58 -5.95 10.91 21.09
N THR A 59 -5.38 9.72 21.09
CA THR A 59 -4.23 9.33 20.26
C THR A 59 -4.56 8.05 19.54
N THR A 60 -4.30 8.02 18.23
CA THR A 60 -4.38 6.83 17.40
C THR A 60 -2.97 6.30 17.13
N THR A 61 -2.81 4.99 17.16
CA THR A 61 -1.55 4.28 16.86
C THR A 61 -1.79 3.15 15.86
N ILE A 62 -0.76 2.86 15.05
CA ILE A 62 -0.71 1.71 14.15
C ILE A 62 0.33 0.75 14.73
N ASN A 63 -0.08 -0.48 15.01
CA ASN A 63 0.78 -1.52 15.55
C ASN A 63 0.87 -2.69 14.55
N GLY A 64 2.00 -3.41 14.57
CA GLY A 64 2.22 -4.57 13.72
C GLY A 64 2.70 -4.23 12.31
N LEU A 65 2.98 -2.94 12.01
CA LEU A 65 3.54 -2.57 10.72
C LEU A 65 5.02 -2.99 10.66
N PRO A 66 5.42 -3.87 9.72
CA PRO A 66 6.81 -4.19 9.51
C PRO A 66 7.54 -3.04 8.79
N SER A 67 8.85 -2.97 8.91
CA SER A 67 9.66 -1.97 8.19
C SER A 67 9.65 -2.18 6.67
N ALA A 68 9.48 -3.43 6.23
CA ALA A 68 9.43 -3.79 4.81
C ALA A 68 8.52 -4.99 4.56
N VAL A 69 7.93 -5.04 3.37
CA VAL A 69 7.12 -6.13 2.83
C VAL A 69 7.43 -6.31 1.35
N SER A 70 6.96 -7.38 0.74
CA SER A 70 7.00 -7.53 -0.72
C SER A 70 5.64 -7.22 -1.34
N MET A 71 5.66 -6.82 -2.62
CA MET A 71 4.44 -6.77 -3.41
C MET A 71 3.71 -8.12 -3.34
N GLN A 72 2.37 -8.12 -3.34
CA GLN A 72 1.49 -9.28 -3.16
C GLN A 72 1.52 -9.93 -1.75
N ASP A 73 2.19 -9.36 -0.78
CA ASP A 73 2.04 -9.75 0.62
C ASP A 73 0.75 -9.18 1.22
N GLU A 74 0.45 -9.55 2.45
CA GLU A 74 -0.65 -9.01 3.24
C GLU A 74 -0.10 -8.34 4.50
N LEU A 75 -0.43 -7.07 4.70
CA LEU A 75 -0.18 -6.36 5.94
C LEU A 75 -1.28 -6.71 6.96
N ASN A 76 -0.87 -7.12 8.15
CA ASN A 76 -1.75 -7.38 9.27
C ASN A 76 -1.47 -6.32 10.35
N LEU A 77 -2.35 -5.34 10.46
CA LEU A 77 -2.18 -4.18 11.31
C LEU A 77 -3.21 -4.17 12.44
N THR A 78 -2.83 -3.60 13.56
CA THR A 78 -3.76 -3.28 14.65
C THR A 78 -3.79 -1.77 14.84
N VAL A 79 -4.96 -1.18 14.64
CA VAL A 79 -5.23 0.21 14.95
C VAL A 79 -5.71 0.29 16.39
N GLN A 80 -5.16 1.21 17.17
CA GLN A 80 -5.62 1.47 18.52
C GLN A 80 -5.82 2.97 18.71
N THR A 81 -6.96 3.34 19.31
CA THR A 81 -7.27 4.73 19.70
C THR A 81 -7.61 4.78 21.19
N VAL A 82 -6.90 5.60 21.92
CA VAL A 82 -7.05 5.77 23.37
C VAL A 82 -7.24 7.24 23.72
N TYR A 83 -7.86 7.48 24.86
CA TYR A 83 -7.92 8.83 25.44
C TYR A 83 -6.55 9.24 26.00
N THR A 84 -6.21 10.50 25.77
CA THR A 84 -5.04 11.17 26.39
C THR A 84 -5.42 12.17 27.46
N ASP A 85 -6.71 12.47 27.58
CA ASP A 85 -7.26 13.29 28.66
C ASP A 85 -6.87 12.74 30.03
N SER A 86 -6.47 13.60 30.97
CA SER A 86 -5.92 13.24 32.29
C SER A 86 -6.85 12.34 33.10
N SER A 87 -8.16 12.48 32.95
CA SER A 87 -9.16 11.68 33.66
C SER A 87 -9.42 10.30 33.05
N LEU A 88 -9.07 10.10 31.79
CA LEU A 88 -9.34 8.89 31.00
C LEU A 88 -8.09 8.31 30.36
N GLN A 89 -6.92 8.83 30.73
CA GLN A 89 -5.65 8.51 30.09
C GLN A 89 -5.42 7.01 29.94
N GLY A 90 -5.14 6.57 28.70
CA GLY A 90 -4.88 5.18 28.37
C GLY A 90 -6.13 4.31 28.26
N GLN A 91 -7.33 4.81 28.56
CA GLN A 91 -8.56 4.07 28.28
C GLN A 91 -8.86 4.09 26.78
N ASN A 92 -9.35 2.99 26.27
CA ASN A 92 -9.77 2.88 24.89
C ASN A 92 -11.05 3.69 24.62
N VAL A 93 -11.13 4.27 23.42
CA VAL A 93 -12.38 4.88 22.96
C VAL A 93 -13.46 3.79 22.74
N PRO A 94 -14.75 4.13 22.82
CA PRO A 94 -15.82 3.21 22.44
C PRO A 94 -15.73 2.76 20.98
N SER A 95 -16.66 1.92 20.55
CA SER A 95 -16.75 1.49 19.15
C SER A 95 -17.00 2.70 18.24
N ALA A 96 -16.14 2.90 17.25
CA ALA A 96 -16.16 4.05 16.36
C ALA A 96 -15.63 3.70 14.96
N GLY A 97 -15.97 4.53 13.99
CA GLY A 97 -15.43 4.47 12.64
C GLY A 97 -14.03 5.08 12.55
N PHE A 98 -13.24 4.57 11.62
CA PHE A 98 -11.96 5.15 11.24
C PHE A 98 -11.75 5.02 9.73
N SER A 99 -10.83 5.81 9.19
CA SER A 99 -10.46 5.78 7.78
C SER A 99 -8.99 5.42 7.63
N VAL A 100 -8.68 4.68 6.57
CA VAL A 100 -7.32 4.28 6.23
C VAL A 100 -6.96 4.87 4.87
N TYR A 101 -5.76 5.39 4.74
CA TYR A 101 -5.23 5.91 3.49
C TYR A 101 -3.85 5.29 3.22
N ILE A 102 -3.61 4.96 1.98
CA ILE A 102 -2.31 4.50 1.48
C ILE A 102 -1.84 5.53 0.47
N ASN A 103 -0.71 6.19 0.75
CA ASN A 103 -0.20 7.29 -0.07
C ASN A 103 -1.28 8.34 -0.40
N GLN A 104 -2.07 8.71 0.63
CA GLN A 104 -3.21 9.63 0.54
C GLN A 104 -4.43 9.11 -0.26
N THR A 105 -4.37 7.92 -0.82
CA THR A 105 -5.50 7.27 -1.48
C THR A 105 -6.35 6.54 -0.45
N PRO A 106 -7.66 6.77 -0.37
CA PRO A 106 -8.55 6.07 0.55
C PRO A 106 -8.51 4.56 0.31
N TYR A 107 -8.34 3.80 1.38
CA TYR A 107 -8.47 2.35 1.37
C TYR A 107 -9.77 1.95 2.08
N GLU A 108 -10.60 1.18 1.39
CA GLU A 108 -11.91 0.75 1.90
C GLU A 108 -11.76 -0.32 2.99
N VAL A 109 -12.10 0.04 4.21
CA VAL A 109 -12.16 -0.88 5.37
C VAL A 109 -13.61 -1.25 5.71
N SER A 110 -14.37 -1.65 4.69
CA SER A 110 -15.81 -1.91 4.82
C SER A 110 -16.14 -2.88 5.96
N GLY A 111 -17.04 -2.45 6.85
CA GLY A 111 -17.54 -3.26 7.96
C GLY A 111 -16.57 -3.43 9.14
N ILE A 112 -15.40 -2.79 9.10
CA ILE A 112 -14.44 -2.80 10.21
C ILE A 112 -14.57 -1.49 11.00
N THR A 113 -14.81 -1.62 12.30
CA THR A 113 -14.88 -0.49 13.22
C THR A 113 -13.97 -0.77 14.41
N LEU A 114 -13.56 0.29 15.11
CA LEU A 114 -12.92 0.13 16.40
C LEU A 114 -13.89 -0.54 17.37
N GLN A 115 -13.48 -1.67 17.92
CA GLN A 115 -14.19 -2.36 18.99
C GLN A 115 -13.43 -2.12 20.28
N ASN A 116 -14.02 -1.32 21.19
CA ASN A 116 -13.34 -0.90 22.39
C ASN A 116 -11.96 -0.30 22.07
N GLY A 117 -11.92 0.64 21.14
CA GLY A 117 -10.73 1.36 20.70
C GLY A 117 -9.71 0.58 19.89
N VAL A 118 -9.99 -0.67 19.50
CA VAL A 118 -9.06 -1.52 18.77
C VAL A 118 -9.72 -2.09 17.51
N ALA A 119 -9.00 -2.11 16.40
CA ALA A 119 -9.39 -2.79 15.17
C ALA A 119 -8.20 -3.54 14.57
N ALA A 120 -8.42 -4.76 14.10
CA ALA A 120 -7.47 -5.50 13.28
C ALA A 120 -7.86 -5.34 11.81
N ILE A 121 -6.91 -4.96 10.98
CA ILE A 121 -7.09 -4.78 9.53
C ILE A 121 -6.07 -5.59 8.75
N LYS A 122 -6.51 -6.07 7.60
CA LYS A 122 -5.67 -6.79 6.64
C LYS A 122 -5.68 -6.01 5.33
N ILE A 123 -4.51 -5.68 4.83
CA ILE A 123 -4.35 -4.89 3.62
C ILE A 123 -3.46 -5.64 2.64
N PRO A 124 -4.01 -6.16 1.53
CA PRO A 124 -3.18 -6.73 0.47
C PRO A 124 -2.29 -5.66 -0.16
N VAL A 125 -1.00 -5.92 -0.22
CA VAL A 125 0.00 -5.02 -0.81
C VAL A 125 -0.07 -5.13 -2.33
N SER A 126 -0.75 -4.17 -2.97
CA SER A 126 -0.96 -4.14 -4.41
C SER A 126 -1.10 -2.70 -4.93
N GLU A 127 -0.81 -2.48 -6.20
CA GLU A 127 -1.01 -1.18 -6.85
C GLU A 127 -2.49 -0.76 -6.83
N ALA A 128 -3.41 -1.72 -6.94
CA ALA A 128 -4.85 -1.46 -6.85
C ALA A 128 -5.27 -0.88 -5.49
N ASN A 129 -4.52 -1.15 -4.44
CA ASN A 129 -4.73 -0.63 -3.09
C ASN A 129 -3.86 0.61 -2.80
N GLY A 130 -3.21 1.20 -3.81
CA GLY A 130 -2.43 2.42 -3.68
C GLY A 130 -0.96 2.23 -3.28
N PHE A 131 -0.46 0.98 -3.21
CA PHE A 131 0.96 0.72 -2.95
C PHE A 131 1.79 0.84 -4.23
N HIS A 132 3.03 1.27 -4.07
CA HIS A 132 4.05 1.28 -5.13
C HIS A 132 5.39 0.77 -4.57
N MET A 133 6.34 0.45 -5.44
CA MET A 133 7.69 0.09 -5.02
C MET A 133 8.37 1.22 -4.27
N GLY A 134 9.11 0.88 -3.23
CA GLY A 134 9.76 1.83 -2.34
C GLY A 134 8.92 2.20 -1.13
N GLU A 135 9.10 3.38 -0.60
CA GLU A 135 8.45 3.85 0.61
C GLU A 135 6.98 4.21 0.35
N ASN A 136 6.10 3.72 1.23
CA ASN A 136 4.67 3.98 1.21
C ASN A 136 4.20 4.48 2.57
N ALA A 137 3.38 5.51 2.59
CA ALA A 137 2.78 6.05 3.79
C ALA A 137 1.42 5.38 4.06
N ILE A 138 1.21 4.96 5.30
CA ILE A 138 -0.08 4.47 5.78
C ILE A 138 -0.58 5.43 6.84
N THR A 139 -1.74 6.00 6.59
CA THR A 139 -2.41 6.94 7.48
C THR A 139 -3.69 6.32 8.00
N VAL A 140 -3.88 6.35 9.31
CA VAL A 140 -5.15 5.98 9.95
C VAL A 140 -5.69 7.21 10.67
N SER A 141 -6.93 7.54 10.39
CA SER A 141 -7.61 8.72 10.94
C SER A 141 -8.86 8.31 11.69
N TYR A 142 -8.91 8.64 12.97
CA TYR A 142 -10.10 8.57 13.80
C TYR A 142 -10.80 9.93 13.75
N ALA A 143 -12.06 9.95 13.35
CA ALA A 143 -12.80 11.20 13.10
C ALA A 143 -13.27 11.91 14.38
N GLY A 144 -13.14 11.26 15.54
CA GLY A 144 -13.73 11.75 16.78
C GLY A 144 -15.24 11.47 16.84
N GLU A 145 -15.86 11.87 17.94
CA GLU A 145 -17.30 11.71 18.17
C GLU A 145 -17.88 12.93 18.89
N ALA A 146 -19.10 13.27 18.54
CA ALA A 146 -19.87 14.31 19.22
C ALA A 146 -20.93 13.67 20.12
N HIS A 147 -20.90 14.03 21.41
CA HIS A 147 -21.90 13.66 22.40
C HIS A 147 -22.57 14.91 22.95
N GLU A 148 -23.71 14.75 23.60
CA GLU A 148 -24.51 15.86 24.12
C GLU A 148 -23.70 16.79 25.05
N ASN A 149 -22.87 16.24 25.91
CA ASN A 149 -22.15 16.97 26.97
C ASN A 149 -20.63 17.02 26.78
N TYR A 150 -20.08 16.33 25.78
CA TYR A 150 -18.65 16.33 25.50
C TYR A 150 -18.36 15.98 24.03
N ARG A 151 -17.14 16.25 23.59
CA ARG A 151 -16.64 15.87 22.28
C ARG A 151 -15.39 15.02 22.45
N VAL A 152 -15.29 13.95 21.71
CA VAL A 152 -14.05 13.21 21.53
C VAL A 152 -13.34 13.78 20.31
N LEU A 153 -12.13 14.30 20.51
CA LEU A 153 -11.39 14.94 19.43
C LEU A 153 -10.82 13.90 18.46
N PRO A 154 -10.69 14.26 17.17
CA PRO A 154 -10.06 13.39 16.20
C PRO A 154 -8.59 13.19 16.49
N SER A 155 -8.04 12.08 16.02
CA SER A 155 -6.61 11.81 16.05
C SER A 155 -6.18 11.01 14.83
N GLN A 156 -4.88 11.04 14.54
CA GLN A 156 -4.33 10.43 13.35
C GLN A 156 -2.98 9.79 13.67
N ALA A 157 -2.70 8.66 13.02
CA ALA A 157 -1.40 8.02 12.99
C ALA A 157 -0.89 7.95 11.55
N ASN A 158 0.41 8.20 11.38
CA ASN A 158 1.11 8.09 10.10
C ASN A 158 2.34 7.23 10.31
N GLU A 159 2.45 6.18 9.51
CA GLU A 159 3.59 5.26 9.53
C GLU A 159 4.03 4.98 8.10
N THR A 160 5.27 4.51 7.93
CA THR A 160 5.81 4.16 6.62
C THR A 160 6.22 2.71 6.54
N VAL A 161 6.08 2.12 5.37
CA VAL A 161 6.54 0.76 5.04
C VAL A 161 7.23 0.76 3.69
N THR A 162 8.35 0.06 3.58
CA THR A 162 9.03 -0.12 2.29
C THR A 162 8.47 -1.34 1.58
N VAL A 163 7.99 -1.16 0.36
CA VAL A 163 7.57 -2.26 -0.52
C VAL A 163 8.72 -2.65 -1.43
N ASN A 164 9.18 -3.89 -1.27
CA ASN A 164 10.27 -4.47 -2.05
C ASN A 164 9.73 -5.32 -3.21
N PRO A 165 10.51 -5.52 -4.28
CA PRO A 165 10.23 -6.52 -5.28
C PRO A 165 10.08 -7.91 -4.65
N ILE A 166 9.26 -8.75 -5.28
CA ILE A 166 9.11 -10.14 -4.85
C ILE A 166 10.39 -10.89 -5.19
N ALA A 167 11.04 -11.46 -4.19
CA ALA A 167 12.19 -12.32 -4.40
C ALA A 167 11.75 -13.64 -5.07
N VAL A 168 12.19 -13.85 -6.30
CA VAL A 168 11.78 -15.00 -7.12
C VAL A 168 12.96 -15.87 -7.51
N LYS A 169 12.67 -17.12 -7.85
CA LYS A 169 13.58 -18.08 -8.49
C LYS A 169 12.85 -18.78 -9.61
N MET A 170 13.61 -19.25 -10.59
CA MET A 170 13.06 -20.08 -11.65
C MET A 170 13.04 -21.55 -11.23
N GLN A 171 11.98 -22.25 -11.62
CA GLN A 171 11.82 -23.69 -11.46
C GLN A 171 11.50 -24.28 -12.82
N TYR A 172 12.34 -25.19 -13.30
CA TYR A 172 12.21 -25.86 -14.59
C TYR A 172 12.64 -27.32 -14.48
N ASP A 173 12.03 -28.17 -15.31
CA ASP A 173 12.25 -29.62 -15.23
C ASP A 173 13.48 -30.08 -16.00
N THR A 174 13.52 -29.75 -17.30
CA THR A 174 14.58 -30.25 -18.19
C THR A 174 14.87 -29.26 -19.30
N ILE A 175 16.14 -29.02 -19.56
CA ILE A 175 16.63 -28.28 -20.72
C ILE A 175 17.14 -29.29 -21.74
N GLN A 176 16.74 -29.17 -23.00
CA GLN A 176 17.31 -29.97 -24.06
C GLN A 176 18.73 -29.49 -24.31
N GLN A 177 19.70 -30.37 -24.12
CA GLN A 177 21.12 -30.06 -24.27
C GLN A 177 21.65 -30.17 -25.67
N THR A 178 20.95 -30.86 -26.55
CA THR A 178 21.39 -31.06 -27.97
C THR A 178 20.21 -30.91 -28.93
N ALA A 179 20.45 -30.27 -30.07
CA ALA A 179 19.49 -30.18 -31.17
C ALA A 179 20.17 -30.50 -32.50
N ALA A 180 19.45 -31.13 -33.42
CA ALA A 180 19.96 -31.39 -34.76
C ALA A 180 20.08 -30.08 -35.54
N TYR A 181 21.17 -29.94 -36.31
CA TYR A 181 21.31 -28.80 -37.22
C TYR A 181 20.28 -28.84 -38.34
N THR A 182 19.51 -27.78 -38.48
CA THR A 182 18.47 -27.65 -39.49
C THR A 182 18.64 -26.44 -40.41
N GLY A 183 19.67 -25.61 -40.16
CA GLY A 183 19.85 -24.31 -40.81
C GLY A 183 18.88 -23.22 -40.31
N LEU A 184 18.02 -23.52 -39.35
CA LEU A 184 17.06 -22.61 -38.74
C LEU A 184 17.42 -22.34 -37.29
N LYS A 185 16.87 -21.25 -36.75
CA LYS A 185 16.99 -20.94 -35.33
C LYS A 185 16.57 -22.12 -34.46
N GLN A 186 17.44 -22.54 -33.56
CA GLN A 186 17.15 -23.56 -32.58
C GLN A 186 16.71 -22.92 -31.26
N SER A 187 15.98 -23.68 -30.44
CA SER A 187 15.59 -23.28 -29.09
C SER A 187 15.84 -24.44 -28.12
N CYS A 188 16.23 -24.13 -26.90
CA CYS A 188 16.21 -25.16 -25.86
C CYS A 188 14.76 -25.51 -25.54
N PHE A 189 14.47 -26.79 -25.52
CA PHE A 189 13.17 -27.25 -25.06
C PHE A 189 13.16 -27.29 -23.52
N VAL A 190 12.25 -26.52 -22.94
CA VAL A 190 11.92 -26.58 -21.54
C VAL A 190 10.46 -26.99 -21.47
N SER A 191 10.18 -28.13 -20.83
CA SER A 191 8.81 -28.63 -20.73
C SER A 191 7.93 -27.70 -19.90
N THR A 192 8.50 -27.12 -18.85
CA THR A 192 7.82 -26.16 -17.97
C THR A 192 8.83 -25.23 -17.35
N ILE A 193 8.60 -23.93 -17.44
CA ILE A 193 9.34 -22.93 -16.64
C ILE A 193 8.31 -22.20 -15.79
N ASN A 194 8.48 -22.25 -14.49
CA ASN A 194 7.69 -21.50 -13.53
C ASN A 194 8.58 -20.49 -12.81
N VAL A 195 8.04 -19.31 -12.58
CA VAL A 195 8.63 -18.33 -11.67
C VAL A 195 7.94 -18.49 -10.34
N VAL A 196 8.70 -18.78 -9.30
CA VAL A 196 8.16 -19.03 -7.97
C VAL A 196 8.82 -18.11 -6.95
N ARG A 197 8.09 -17.75 -5.92
CA ARG A 197 8.62 -16.99 -4.79
C ARG A 197 9.69 -17.78 -4.06
N LYS A 198 10.77 -17.12 -3.62
CA LYS A 198 11.86 -17.78 -2.86
C LYS A 198 11.43 -18.19 -1.46
N ASP A 199 10.55 -17.41 -0.84
CA ASP A 199 10.13 -17.58 0.56
C ASP A 199 9.22 -18.79 0.78
N ASN A 200 8.30 -19.04 -0.13
CA ASN A 200 7.25 -20.06 0.06
C ASN A 200 7.07 -21.03 -1.12
N GLY A 201 7.80 -20.84 -2.22
CA GLY A 201 7.75 -21.71 -3.40
C GLY A 201 6.46 -21.61 -4.23
N LYS A 202 5.55 -20.68 -3.89
CA LYS A 202 4.34 -20.48 -4.67
C LYS A 202 4.66 -19.84 -6.00
N THR A 203 4.02 -20.33 -7.05
CA THR A 203 4.09 -19.70 -8.37
C THR A 203 3.57 -18.27 -8.28
N VAL A 204 4.32 -17.33 -8.82
CA VAL A 204 3.85 -15.96 -9.03
C VAL A 204 2.82 -15.95 -10.17
N ASP A 205 2.40 -14.77 -10.62
CA ASP A 205 1.45 -14.68 -11.72
C ASP A 205 1.86 -15.58 -12.89
N SER A 206 0.94 -16.42 -13.38
CA SER A 206 1.14 -17.36 -14.48
C SER A 206 1.50 -16.67 -15.82
N GLN A 207 1.26 -15.37 -15.94
CA GLN A 207 1.65 -14.57 -17.09
C GLN A 207 3.14 -14.19 -17.11
N VAL A 208 3.81 -14.28 -15.97
CA VAL A 208 5.24 -14.00 -15.86
C VAL A 208 6.02 -15.18 -16.42
N LYS A 209 6.62 -14.96 -17.59
CA LYS A 209 7.46 -15.97 -18.27
C LYS A 209 8.87 -15.45 -18.39
N PRO A 210 9.88 -16.29 -18.09
CA PRO A 210 11.26 -15.93 -18.33
C PRO A 210 11.53 -15.67 -19.82
N GLU A 211 12.32 -14.67 -20.11
CA GLU A 211 12.95 -14.50 -21.41
C GLU A 211 14.07 -15.53 -21.55
N VAL A 212 14.11 -16.22 -22.70
CA VAL A 212 15.19 -17.17 -23.03
C VAL A 212 16.09 -16.54 -24.06
N PHE A 213 17.38 -16.43 -23.76
CA PHE A 213 18.37 -15.95 -24.70
C PHE A 213 19.64 -16.83 -24.67
N TYR A 214 20.45 -16.69 -25.69
CA TYR A 214 21.61 -17.52 -25.92
C TYR A 214 22.86 -16.67 -26.03
N GLN A 215 23.98 -17.19 -25.52
CA GLN A 215 25.29 -16.56 -25.67
C GLN A 215 26.32 -17.54 -26.25
N GLN A 216 27.24 -16.98 -27.02
CA GLN A 216 28.46 -17.63 -27.47
C GLN A 216 29.61 -16.65 -27.27
N ASP A 217 30.66 -17.08 -26.59
CA ASP A 217 31.81 -16.23 -26.23
C ASP A 217 31.39 -14.94 -25.49
N GLY A 218 30.37 -15.03 -24.62
CA GLY A 218 29.86 -13.93 -23.82
C GLY A 218 29.01 -12.91 -24.60
N LYS A 219 28.65 -13.18 -25.84
CA LYS A 219 27.82 -12.30 -26.69
C LYS A 219 26.47 -12.93 -26.97
N ASN A 220 25.42 -12.13 -26.92
CA ASN A 220 24.09 -12.59 -27.29
C ASN A 220 24.06 -12.95 -28.76
N VAL A 221 23.56 -14.13 -29.06
CA VAL A 221 23.50 -14.70 -30.43
C VAL A 221 22.16 -15.40 -30.65
N VAL A 222 21.83 -15.60 -31.94
CA VAL A 222 20.75 -16.48 -32.32
C VAL A 222 21.37 -17.83 -32.73
N PRO A 223 21.01 -18.95 -32.07
CA PRO A 223 21.62 -20.26 -32.33
C PRO A 223 21.13 -20.85 -33.68
N VAL A 224 21.84 -20.58 -34.73
CA VAL A 224 21.56 -21.08 -36.10
C VAL A 224 22.65 -22.02 -36.57
N GLN A 225 23.91 -21.73 -36.29
CA GLN A 225 25.05 -22.50 -36.74
C GLN A 225 25.38 -23.66 -35.78
N PRO A 226 26.01 -24.74 -36.23
CA PRO A 226 26.56 -25.74 -35.30
C PRO A 226 27.53 -25.10 -34.29
N GLY A 227 27.40 -25.46 -33.05
CA GLY A 227 28.23 -24.95 -31.97
C GLY A 227 27.63 -25.16 -30.60
N SER A 228 28.35 -24.77 -29.57
CA SER A 228 27.87 -24.75 -28.20
C SER A 228 27.39 -23.34 -27.87
N TYR A 229 26.24 -23.26 -27.21
CA TYR A 229 25.60 -22.02 -26.84
C TYR A 229 25.22 -22.07 -25.36
N ASP A 230 25.63 -21.05 -24.60
CA ASP A 230 25.15 -20.87 -23.24
C ASP A 230 23.69 -20.45 -23.27
N VAL A 231 22.84 -21.14 -22.52
CA VAL A 231 21.41 -20.85 -22.40
C VAL A 231 21.19 -20.07 -21.11
N TRP A 232 20.54 -18.94 -21.24
CA TRP A 232 20.23 -18.05 -20.16
C TRP A 232 18.74 -17.79 -20.05
N PHE A 233 18.26 -17.71 -18.81
CA PHE A 233 16.92 -17.24 -18.51
C PHE A 233 17.00 -15.91 -17.78
N LYS A 234 16.07 -15.02 -18.13
CA LYS A 234 15.92 -13.72 -17.47
C LYS A 234 14.47 -13.55 -17.04
N VAL A 235 14.29 -13.15 -15.79
CA VAL A 235 13.03 -12.62 -15.27
C VAL A 235 13.26 -11.16 -14.99
N ASP A 236 12.43 -10.32 -15.57
CA ASP A 236 12.48 -8.87 -15.41
C ASP A 236 11.05 -8.37 -15.25
N GLY A 237 10.83 -7.49 -14.30
CA GLY A 237 9.51 -6.93 -14.08
C GLY A 237 9.48 -6.00 -12.88
N ASN A 238 8.57 -5.03 -12.91
CA ASN A 238 8.48 -3.99 -11.88
C ASN A 238 8.21 -4.54 -10.47
N GLN A 239 7.59 -5.72 -10.37
CA GLN A 239 7.18 -6.32 -9.09
C GLN A 239 8.11 -7.45 -8.61
N TYR A 240 9.10 -7.85 -9.42
CA TYR A 240 9.97 -8.98 -9.15
C TYR A 240 11.44 -8.57 -9.17
N ASP A 241 12.25 -9.28 -8.39
CA ASP A 241 13.70 -9.17 -8.52
C ASP A 241 14.13 -9.56 -9.93
N VAL A 242 15.07 -8.81 -10.49
CA VAL A 242 15.69 -9.18 -11.76
C VAL A 242 16.57 -10.40 -11.53
N ILE A 243 16.29 -11.48 -12.24
CA ILE A 243 17.10 -12.69 -12.24
C ILE A 243 17.64 -12.92 -13.65
N VAL A 244 18.95 -13.11 -13.73
CA VAL A 244 19.62 -13.58 -14.94
C VAL A 244 20.45 -14.80 -14.55
N GLU A 245 20.11 -15.95 -15.08
CA GLU A 245 20.70 -17.23 -14.68
C GLU A 245 21.11 -18.03 -15.90
N LYS A 246 22.39 -18.50 -15.91
CA LYS A 246 22.84 -19.50 -16.89
C LYS A 246 22.29 -20.85 -16.47
N VAL A 247 21.52 -21.47 -17.34
CA VAL A 247 20.78 -22.71 -17.07
C VAL A 247 21.36 -23.94 -17.79
N GLY A 248 22.23 -23.71 -18.77
CA GLY A 248 22.87 -24.78 -19.51
C GLY A 248 23.85 -24.29 -20.57
N THR A 249 24.47 -25.24 -21.26
CA THR A 249 25.29 -25.02 -22.47
C THR A 249 24.96 -26.05 -23.51
#